data_a02be28e2517660ee9bb43766e636943
#
_entry.id   a02be28e2517660ee9bb43766e636943
#
_cell.length_a   1.000
_cell.length_b   1.000
_cell.length_c   1.000
_cell.angle_alpha   90.00
_cell.angle_beta   90.00
_cell.angle_gamma   90.00
#
_symmetry.space_group_name_H-M   'P 1'
#
loop_
_entity.id
_entity.type
_entity.pdbx_description
1 polymer ?
#
loop_
_entity_poly.entity_id
_entity_poly.type
_entity_poly.pdbx_seq_one_letter_code
_entity_poly.pdbx_strand_id
1 'polypeptide(L)'
;TLTRMELADALGGEPALNDFIAANLVEPAESENTRTPENPGEEPHYRAVFDLRPHSADDGTELWVASDLGAHQRPGVLRKDHVLGIGQASLTLAQITERTPVARALDVGTGCGIQTFHLLAHADHVTATDISPRALAFARFNLLLNAPALKLDPQNLEARVSLRQGSLLEPVAGEQFDLVVSNPPFVITPRRADESSDDQFTYRDGGLPGDDIVSTLIRRIPEVLVPGGRAQMLGNWEIHRDNTGEAQPWD
;
A
#
# COMPACT_ATOMS: atom_id res chain seq x y z
N THR A 1 -15.97 4.05 -17.39
CA THR A 1 -16.33 5.49 -17.56
C THR A 1 -17.84 5.63 -17.58
N LEU A 2 -18.36 6.72 -17.01
CA LEU A 2 -19.78 7.08 -16.96
C LEU A 2 -19.96 8.46 -17.57
N THR A 3 -21.11 8.71 -18.19
CA THR A 3 -21.50 10.07 -18.58
C THR A 3 -21.70 10.95 -17.35
N ARG A 4 -21.73 12.27 -17.53
CA ARG A 4 -22.00 13.20 -16.43
C ARG A 4 -23.32 12.90 -15.72
N MET A 5 -24.37 12.60 -16.50
CA MET A 5 -25.69 12.32 -15.99
C MET A 5 -25.71 11.00 -15.18
N GLU A 6 -25.16 9.92 -15.72
CA GLU A 6 -25.05 8.63 -15.01
C GLU A 6 -24.26 8.74 -13.71
N LEU A 7 -23.17 9.51 -13.73
CA LEU A 7 -22.35 9.72 -12.55
C LEU A 7 -23.06 10.58 -11.50
N ALA A 8 -23.77 11.63 -11.93
CA ALA A 8 -24.57 12.44 -11.02
C ALA A 8 -25.65 11.61 -10.33
N ASP A 9 -26.37 10.79 -11.11
CA ASP A 9 -27.40 9.89 -10.55
C ASP A 9 -26.81 8.92 -9.54
N ALA A 10 -25.65 8.33 -9.84
CA ALA A 10 -24.96 7.40 -8.95
C ALA A 10 -24.48 8.05 -7.64
N LEU A 11 -24.12 9.34 -7.68
CA LEU A 11 -23.62 10.09 -6.52
C LEU A 11 -24.74 10.81 -5.72
N GLY A 12 -25.99 10.74 -6.17
CA GLY A 12 -27.12 11.40 -5.50
C GLY A 12 -27.38 12.82 -5.97
N GLY A 13 -26.89 13.19 -7.14
CA GLY A 13 -27.20 14.44 -7.85
C GLY A 13 -25.98 15.30 -8.23
N GLU A 14 -26.26 16.30 -9.06
CA GLU A 14 -25.24 17.26 -9.56
C GLU A 14 -24.42 17.95 -8.46
N PRO A 15 -24.98 18.37 -7.30
CA PRO A 15 -24.17 18.97 -6.25
C PRO A 15 -23.05 18.05 -5.76
N ALA A 16 -23.35 16.76 -5.51
CA ALA A 16 -22.37 15.77 -5.09
C ALA A 16 -21.32 15.54 -6.18
N LEU A 17 -21.73 15.43 -7.44
CA LEU A 17 -20.78 15.31 -8.56
C LEU A 17 -19.83 16.51 -8.64
N ASN A 18 -20.32 17.73 -8.47
CA ASN A 18 -19.48 18.92 -8.49
C ASN A 18 -18.46 18.92 -7.32
N ASP A 19 -18.86 18.44 -6.13
CA ASP A 19 -17.95 18.27 -4.99
C ASP A 19 -16.87 17.22 -5.30
N PHE A 20 -17.21 16.11 -5.94
CA PHE A 20 -16.26 15.08 -6.35
C PHE A 20 -15.27 15.59 -7.41
N ILE A 21 -15.73 16.40 -8.37
CA ILE A 21 -14.86 17.05 -9.37
C ILE A 21 -13.93 18.05 -8.69
N ALA A 22 -14.47 18.91 -7.82
CA ALA A 22 -13.68 19.92 -7.11
C ALA A 22 -12.63 19.30 -6.17
N ALA A 23 -12.95 18.15 -5.57
CA ALA A 23 -12.03 17.37 -4.75
C ALA A 23 -11.05 16.52 -5.57
N ASN A 24 -11.08 16.54 -6.90
CA ASN A 24 -10.30 15.69 -7.81
C ASN A 24 -10.46 14.18 -7.52
N LEU A 25 -11.63 13.74 -7.15
CA LEU A 25 -11.96 12.32 -6.94
C LEU A 25 -12.39 11.64 -8.25
N VAL A 26 -12.83 12.43 -9.22
CA VAL A 26 -13.16 12.03 -10.59
C VAL A 26 -12.52 12.99 -11.58
N GLU A 27 -12.15 12.49 -12.74
CA GLU A 27 -11.57 13.28 -13.83
C GLU A 27 -12.29 12.99 -15.15
N PRO A 28 -12.29 13.91 -16.13
CA PRO A 28 -12.75 13.62 -17.49
C PRO A 28 -11.96 12.45 -18.07
N ALA A 29 -12.67 11.48 -18.64
CA ALA A 29 -12.06 10.39 -19.35
C ALA A 29 -11.87 10.78 -20.81
N GLU A 30 -10.65 10.63 -21.34
CA GLU A 30 -10.44 10.71 -22.78
C GLU A 30 -11.16 9.54 -23.45
N SER A 31 -12.02 9.81 -24.41
CA SER A 31 -12.66 8.78 -25.21
C SER A 31 -11.59 8.03 -26.02
N GLU A 32 -11.50 6.71 -25.87
CA GLU A 32 -10.56 5.88 -26.64
C GLU A 32 -10.78 5.98 -28.16
N ASN A 33 -11.91 6.56 -28.59
CA ASN A 33 -12.32 6.65 -30.00
C ASN A 33 -12.13 8.03 -30.65
N THR A 34 -11.68 9.04 -29.92
CA THR A 34 -11.51 10.39 -30.52
C THR A 34 -10.06 10.71 -30.85
N ARG A 35 -9.53 10.09 -31.91
CA ARG A 35 -8.44 10.68 -32.72
C ARG A 35 -8.93 11.74 -33.72
N THR A 36 -10.21 12.14 -33.64
CA THR A 36 -10.76 13.21 -34.48
C THR A 36 -11.73 14.05 -33.65
N PRO A 37 -11.64 15.40 -33.73
CA PRO A 37 -12.54 16.30 -33.02
C PRO A 37 -13.85 16.51 -33.86
N GLU A 38 -14.57 15.45 -34.17
CA GLU A 38 -15.67 15.53 -35.14
C GLU A 38 -17.07 15.23 -34.60
N ASN A 39 -17.27 15.12 -33.29
CA ASN A 39 -18.63 15.03 -32.77
C ASN A 39 -18.88 16.04 -31.63
N PRO A 40 -19.34 17.26 -31.93
CA PRO A 40 -19.60 18.28 -30.90
C PRO A 40 -20.83 18.01 -30.02
N GLY A 41 -21.36 16.78 -30.05
CA GLY A 41 -22.52 16.34 -29.26
C GLY A 41 -22.29 15.18 -28.31
N GLU A 42 -21.06 14.67 -28.18
CA GLU A 42 -20.79 13.58 -27.28
C GLU A 42 -20.60 14.11 -25.83
N GLU A 43 -21.42 13.65 -24.90
CA GLU A 43 -21.31 14.06 -23.51
C GLU A 43 -19.95 13.62 -22.92
N PRO A 44 -19.30 14.47 -22.11
CA PRO A 44 -18.05 14.11 -21.48
C PRO A 44 -18.25 12.92 -20.52
N HIS A 45 -17.40 11.91 -20.67
CA HIS A 45 -17.32 10.79 -19.74
C HIS A 45 -16.38 11.12 -18.59
N TYR A 46 -16.63 10.51 -17.44
CA TYR A 46 -15.82 10.66 -16.25
C TYR A 46 -15.33 9.30 -15.75
N ARG A 47 -14.20 9.31 -15.08
CA ARG A 47 -13.66 8.13 -14.39
C ARG A 47 -13.16 8.52 -13.00
N ALA A 48 -13.12 7.54 -12.11
CA ALA A 48 -12.48 7.70 -10.80
C ALA A 48 -10.96 7.93 -10.96
N VAL A 49 -10.38 8.69 -10.05
CA VAL A 49 -8.94 8.96 -9.99
C VAL A 49 -8.19 7.88 -9.21
N PHE A 50 -8.88 7.18 -8.33
CA PHE A 50 -8.34 6.09 -7.50
C PHE A 50 -9.34 4.94 -7.42
N ASP A 51 -8.85 3.78 -7.03
CA ASP A 51 -9.67 2.60 -6.71
C ASP A 51 -10.13 2.66 -5.26
N LEU A 52 -11.40 2.33 -5.01
CA LEU A 52 -11.97 2.24 -3.67
C LEU A 52 -12.68 0.90 -3.51
N ARG A 53 -12.19 0.06 -2.60
CA ARG A 53 -12.72 -1.30 -2.41
C ARG A 53 -13.12 -1.56 -0.98
N PRO A 54 -14.21 -2.33 -0.76
CA PRO A 54 -14.52 -2.85 0.55
C PRO A 54 -13.46 -3.88 0.97
N HIS A 55 -13.19 -3.93 2.26
CA HIS A 55 -12.32 -4.90 2.90
C HIS A 55 -12.90 -5.29 4.25
N SER A 56 -13.07 -6.59 4.47
CA SER A 56 -13.54 -7.10 5.76
C SER A 56 -12.37 -7.70 6.52
N ALA A 57 -12.13 -7.22 7.72
CA ALA A 57 -11.19 -7.83 8.63
C ALA A 57 -11.76 -9.14 9.23
N ASP A 58 -10.89 -10.02 9.74
CA ASP A 58 -11.31 -11.33 10.25
C ASP A 58 -12.26 -11.26 11.46
N ASP A 59 -12.26 -10.14 12.19
CA ASP A 59 -13.20 -9.86 13.29
C ASP A 59 -14.56 -9.33 12.82
N GLY A 60 -14.76 -9.26 11.50
CA GLY A 60 -15.98 -8.74 10.87
C GLY A 60 -16.02 -7.22 10.74
N THR A 61 -14.94 -6.51 11.06
CA THR A 61 -14.87 -5.06 10.85
C THR A 61 -14.85 -4.75 9.36
N GLU A 62 -15.82 -3.96 8.92
CA GLU A 62 -15.93 -3.51 7.52
C GLU A 62 -15.14 -2.21 7.31
N LEU A 63 -14.27 -2.23 6.32
CA LEU A 63 -13.37 -1.13 5.96
C LEU A 63 -13.49 -0.78 4.49
N TRP A 64 -13.05 0.42 4.13
CA TRP A 64 -12.88 0.87 2.76
C TRP A 64 -11.41 1.20 2.50
N VAL A 65 -10.88 0.74 1.39
CA VAL A 65 -9.47 0.93 1.04
C VAL A 65 -9.34 1.61 -0.30
N ALA A 66 -8.79 2.81 -0.27
CA ALA A 66 -8.38 3.56 -1.44
C ALA A 66 -6.94 3.21 -1.84
N SER A 67 -6.70 3.09 -3.14
CA SER A 67 -5.40 2.85 -3.75
C SER A 67 -5.36 3.41 -5.16
N ASP A 68 -4.22 3.34 -5.83
CA ASP A 68 -4.16 3.70 -7.25
C ASP A 68 -4.94 2.71 -8.12
N LEU A 69 -5.47 3.21 -9.24
CA LEU A 69 -6.11 2.39 -10.26
C LEU A 69 -5.11 1.40 -10.85
N GLY A 70 -5.46 0.12 -10.89
CA GLY A 70 -4.63 -0.92 -11.50
C GLY A 70 -4.47 -0.75 -13.03
N ALA A 71 -3.48 -1.42 -13.61
CA ALA A 71 -3.18 -1.35 -15.04
C ALA A 71 -4.36 -1.72 -15.95
N HIS A 72 -5.28 -2.57 -15.47
CA HIS A 72 -6.49 -2.95 -16.20
C HIS A 72 -7.62 -1.89 -16.12
N GLN A 73 -7.54 -0.97 -15.16
CA GLN A 73 -8.54 0.09 -14.93
C GLN A 73 -8.14 1.41 -15.62
N ARG A 74 -6.85 1.61 -15.83
CA ARG A 74 -6.30 2.81 -16.48
C ARG A 74 -5.32 2.42 -17.58
N PRO A 75 -5.58 2.77 -18.86
CA PRO A 75 -4.63 2.57 -19.94
C PRO A 75 -3.35 3.39 -19.70
N GLY A 76 -2.21 2.83 -20.10
CA GLY A 76 -0.93 3.51 -20.03
C GLY A 76 0.06 2.89 -19.04
N VAL A 77 1.20 3.56 -18.90
CA VAL A 77 2.26 3.13 -17.99
C VAL A 77 1.90 3.53 -16.56
N LEU A 78 2.01 2.59 -15.64
CA LEU A 78 1.80 2.89 -14.22
C LEU A 78 2.84 3.90 -13.73
N ARG A 79 2.46 4.68 -12.72
CA ARG A 79 3.37 5.59 -12.05
C ARG A 79 4.48 4.82 -11.34
N LYS A 80 5.69 5.40 -11.25
CA LYS A 80 6.79 4.79 -10.47
C LYS A 80 6.44 4.66 -8.99
N ASP A 81 5.73 5.65 -8.45
CA ASP A 81 5.24 5.70 -7.08
C ASP A 81 3.83 5.12 -6.92
N HIS A 82 3.45 4.19 -7.82
CA HIS A 82 2.15 3.52 -7.81
C HIS A 82 1.93 2.78 -6.49
N VAL A 83 0.77 3.00 -5.88
CA VAL A 83 0.38 2.38 -4.61
C VAL A 83 -0.62 1.26 -4.88
N LEU A 84 -0.17 0.04 -4.65
CA LEU A 84 -1.01 -1.14 -4.80
C LEU A 84 -2.16 -1.14 -3.79
N GLY A 85 -3.33 -1.57 -4.24
CA GLY A 85 -4.45 -1.87 -3.37
C GLY A 85 -4.33 -3.24 -2.69
N ILE A 86 -5.49 -3.73 -2.23
CA ILE A 86 -5.59 -5.03 -1.57
C ILE A 86 -5.20 -6.14 -2.55
N GLY A 87 -4.13 -6.85 -2.23
CA GLY A 87 -3.65 -8.02 -2.98
C GLY A 87 -3.67 -9.29 -2.13
N GLN A 88 -3.59 -10.45 -2.79
CA GLN A 88 -3.58 -11.76 -2.10
C GLN A 88 -2.45 -11.87 -1.07
N ALA A 89 -1.26 -11.34 -1.37
CA ALA A 89 -0.13 -11.34 -0.46
C ALA A 89 -0.46 -10.56 0.84
N SER A 90 -1.04 -9.36 0.71
CA SER A 90 -1.45 -8.56 1.88
C SER A 90 -2.48 -9.29 2.74
N LEU A 91 -3.46 -9.96 2.10
CA LEU A 91 -4.47 -10.75 2.82
C LEU A 91 -3.85 -11.96 3.51
N THR A 92 -2.98 -12.69 2.82
CA THR A 92 -2.29 -13.84 3.41
C THR A 92 -1.50 -13.44 4.64
N LEU A 93 -0.71 -12.35 4.56
CA LEU A 93 0.08 -11.89 5.70
C LEU A 93 -0.83 -11.45 6.85
N ALA A 94 -1.90 -10.71 6.58
CA ALA A 94 -2.86 -10.31 7.59
C ALA A 94 -3.49 -11.51 8.31
N GLN A 95 -3.82 -12.58 7.58
CA GLN A 95 -4.42 -13.81 8.14
C GLN A 95 -3.45 -14.61 8.99
N ILE A 96 -2.16 -14.69 8.61
CA ILE A 96 -1.17 -15.46 9.35
C ILE A 96 -0.49 -14.69 10.48
N THR A 97 -0.65 -13.35 10.51
CA THR A 97 -0.05 -12.52 11.57
C THR A 97 -0.64 -12.87 12.91
N GLU A 98 0.23 -13.16 13.88
CA GLU A 98 -0.16 -13.49 15.24
C GLU A 98 -0.83 -12.28 15.92
N ARG A 99 -1.98 -12.53 16.58
CA ARG A 99 -2.84 -11.48 17.15
C ARG A 99 -2.79 -11.40 18.68
N THR A 100 -1.68 -11.82 19.27
CA THR A 100 -1.44 -11.60 20.69
C THR A 100 -1.38 -10.09 20.94
N PRO A 101 -2.07 -9.56 21.97
CA PRO A 101 -1.97 -8.15 22.32
C PRO A 101 -0.53 -7.69 22.54
N VAL A 102 -0.17 -6.56 21.96
CA VAL A 102 1.18 -5.98 22.04
C VAL A 102 1.09 -4.49 22.31
N ALA A 103 2.10 -3.91 22.98
CA ALA A 103 2.14 -2.47 23.19
C ALA A 103 2.51 -1.74 21.91
N ARG A 104 3.53 -2.21 21.19
CA ARG A 104 4.06 -1.52 20.01
C ARG A 104 4.24 -2.48 18.84
N ALA A 105 3.59 -2.16 17.73
CA ALA A 105 3.79 -2.86 16.46
C ALA A 105 4.41 -1.94 15.39
N LEU A 106 5.17 -2.53 14.47
CA LEU A 106 5.77 -1.85 13.32
C LEU A 106 5.28 -2.50 12.03
N ASP A 107 4.78 -1.70 11.11
CA ASP A 107 4.45 -2.06 9.73
C ASP A 107 5.48 -1.44 8.78
N VAL A 108 6.36 -2.26 8.21
CA VAL A 108 7.43 -1.81 7.32
C VAL A 108 6.97 -1.94 5.86
N GLY A 109 6.92 -0.82 5.15
CA GLY A 109 6.38 -0.76 3.78
C GLY A 109 4.85 -0.84 3.77
N THR A 110 4.21 0.05 4.52
CA THR A 110 2.75 -0.01 4.79
C THR A 110 1.87 0.11 3.54
N GLY A 111 2.37 0.74 2.47
CA GLY A 111 1.59 0.96 1.25
C GLY A 111 0.30 1.73 1.54
N CYS A 112 -0.83 1.17 1.16
CA CYS A 112 -2.15 1.77 1.45
C CYS A 112 -2.68 1.48 2.87
N GLY A 113 -1.90 0.81 3.76
CA GLY A 113 -2.21 0.66 5.18
C GLY A 113 -2.85 -0.65 5.61
N ILE A 114 -2.88 -1.68 4.76
CA ILE A 114 -3.60 -2.94 5.06
C ILE A 114 -3.08 -3.61 6.34
N GLN A 115 -1.77 -3.80 6.48
CA GLN A 115 -1.22 -4.44 7.67
C GLN A 115 -1.46 -3.57 8.91
N THR A 116 -1.31 -2.25 8.79
CA THR A 116 -1.60 -1.30 9.86
C THR A 116 -3.03 -1.46 10.40
N PHE A 117 -4.04 -1.65 9.53
CA PHE A 117 -5.43 -1.86 9.98
C PHE A 117 -5.58 -3.11 10.85
N HIS A 118 -4.99 -4.21 10.41
CA HIS A 118 -5.04 -5.47 11.16
C HIS A 118 -4.26 -5.40 12.47
N LEU A 119 -3.12 -4.70 12.50
CA LEU A 119 -2.33 -4.49 13.71
C LEU A 119 -3.07 -3.67 14.76
N LEU A 120 -3.84 -2.65 14.36
CA LEU A 120 -4.63 -1.82 15.26
C LEU A 120 -5.67 -2.57 16.09
N ALA A 121 -6.07 -3.78 15.65
CA ALA A 121 -7.00 -4.62 16.39
C ALA A 121 -6.38 -5.22 17.67
N HIS A 122 -5.04 -5.29 17.78
CA HIS A 122 -4.35 -5.95 18.89
C HIS A 122 -3.07 -5.25 19.36
N ALA A 123 -2.68 -4.12 18.75
CA ALA A 123 -1.58 -3.29 19.20
C ALA A 123 -2.10 -2.00 19.84
N ASP A 124 -1.46 -1.55 20.94
CA ASP A 124 -1.80 -0.26 21.54
C ASP A 124 -1.36 0.91 20.65
N HIS A 125 -0.19 0.77 20.00
CA HIS A 125 0.32 1.75 19.03
C HIS A 125 0.98 1.06 17.84
N VAL A 126 0.69 1.55 16.64
CA VAL A 126 1.29 1.08 15.38
C VAL A 126 2.16 2.19 14.79
N THR A 127 3.42 1.90 14.54
CA THR A 127 4.27 2.73 13.68
C THR A 127 4.25 2.12 12.28
N ALA A 128 3.87 2.91 11.28
CA ALA A 128 3.82 2.48 9.89
C ALA A 128 4.82 3.29 9.06
N THR A 129 5.70 2.62 8.34
CA THR A 129 6.75 3.25 7.55
C THR A 129 6.59 2.95 6.07
N ASP A 130 7.00 3.88 5.22
CA ASP A 130 7.10 3.68 3.78
C ASP A 130 8.12 4.66 3.19
N ILE A 131 8.80 4.26 2.13
CA ILE A 131 9.71 5.13 1.39
C ILE A 131 8.93 6.15 0.55
N SER A 132 7.74 5.78 0.08
CA SER A 132 6.88 6.58 -0.77
C SER A 132 6.00 7.53 0.06
N PRO A 133 6.14 8.86 -0.08
CA PRO A 133 5.23 9.81 0.55
C PRO A 133 3.78 9.64 0.03
N ARG A 134 3.61 9.14 -1.19
CA ARG A 134 2.30 8.84 -1.76
C ARG A 134 1.62 7.66 -1.05
N ALA A 135 2.37 6.60 -0.75
CA ALA A 135 1.87 5.48 0.04
C ALA A 135 1.39 5.95 1.42
N LEU A 136 2.19 6.76 2.11
CA LEU A 136 1.80 7.34 3.40
C LEU A 136 0.57 8.26 3.30
N ALA A 137 0.41 8.97 2.19
CA ALA A 137 -0.80 9.78 1.96
C ALA A 137 -2.04 8.89 1.82
N PHE A 138 -1.96 7.77 1.06
CA PHE A 138 -3.05 6.79 0.99
C PHE A 138 -3.31 6.13 2.35
N ALA A 139 -2.28 5.71 3.07
CA ALA A 139 -2.42 5.12 4.40
C ALA A 139 -3.13 6.09 5.35
N ARG A 140 -2.73 7.38 5.38
CA ARG A 140 -3.39 8.41 6.17
C ARG A 140 -4.85 8.61 5.77
N PHE A 141 -5.12 8.72 4.46
CA PHE A 141 -6.49 8.85 3.96
C PHE A 141 -7.35 7.67 4.40
N ASN A 142 -6.86 6.45 4.24
CA ASN A 142 -7.56 5.23 4.60
C ASN A 142 -7.78 5.10 6.12
N LEU A 143 -6.83 5.53 6.95
CA LEU A 143 -7.00 5.58 8.40
C LEU A 143 -8.11 6.56 8.80
N LEU A 144 -8.16 7.74 8.17
CA LEU A 144 -9.20 8.74 8.42
C LEU A 144 -10.57 8.27 7.92
N LEU A 145 -10.63 7.66 6.73
CA LEU A 145 -11.85 7.12 6.14
C LEU A 145 -12.49 6.06 7.04
N ASN A 146 -11.66 5.23 7.67
CA ASN A 146 -12.10 4.12 8.53
C ASN A 146 -11.98 4.45 10.04
N ALA A 147 -11.74 5.70 10.42
CA ALA A 147 -11.48 6.06 11.80
C ALA A 147 -12.55 5.56 12.79
N PRO A 148 -13.87 5.62 12.49
CA PRO A 148 -14.90 5.07 13.39
C PRO A 148 -14.76 3.54 13.56
N ALA A 149 -14.55 2.80 12.48
CA ALA A 149 -14.42 1.34 12.51
C ALA A 149 -13.14 0.89 13.23
N LEU A 150 -12.03 1.62 13.02
CA LEU A 150 -10.74 1.37 13.66
C LEU A 150 -10.61 1.96 15.07
N LYS A 151 -11.67 2.64 15.56
CA LYS A 151 -11.69 3.33 16.88
C LYS A 151 -10.56 4.35 17.02
N LEU A 152 -10.30 5.11 15.96
CA LEU A 152 -9.30 6.18 15.92
C LEU A 152 -9.97 7.53 16.12
N ASP A 153 -9.23 8.47 16.74
CA ASP A 153 -9.59 9.88 16.73
C ASP A 153 -9.07 10.54 15.45
N PRO A 154 -9.95 10.98 14.53
CA PRO A 154 -9.51 11.63 13.28
C PRO A 154 -8.67 12.90 13.49
N GLN A 155 -8.83 13.57 14.65
CA GLN A 155 -8.08 14.78 15.00
C GLN A 155 -6.74 14.46 15.68
N ASN A 156 -6.56 13.22 16.15
CA ASN A 156 -5.36 12.80 16.87
C ASN A 156 -4.98 11.35 16.50
N LEU A 157 -4.71 11.11 15.21
CA LEU A 157 -4.27 9.77 14.74
C LEU A 157 -3.02 9.30 15.45
N GLU A 158 -2.12 10.23 15.80
CA GLU A 158 -0.81 9.93 16.41
C GLU A 158 -0.92 9.29 17.78
N ALA A 159 -2.08 9.39 18.45
CA ALA A 159 -2.34 8.64 19.68
C ALA A 159 -2.24 7.11 19.46
N ARG A 160 -2.56 6.62 18.28
CA ARG A 160 -2.59 5.19 17.95
C ARG A 160 -1.71 4.80 16.76
N VAL A 161 -1.42 5.74 15.82
CA VAL A 161 -0.68 5.45 14.60
C VAL A 161 0.31 6.56 14.29
N SER A 162 1.59 6.20 14.14
CA SER A 162 2.62 7.10 13.62
C SER A 162 2.99 6.73 12.19
N LEU A 163 2.80 7.64 11.25
CA LEU A 163 3.22 7.47 9.85
C LEU A 163 4.57 8.13 9.63
N ARG A 164 5.57 7.38 9.17
CA ARG A 164 6.94 7.88 9.02
C ARG A 164 7.54 7.54 7.66
N GLN A 165 8.10 8.53 7.00
CA GLN A 165 8.76 8.34 5.72
C GLN A 165 10.22 7.95 5.90
N GLY A 166 10.68 6.96 5.14
CA GLY A 166 12.09 6.56 5.03
C GLY A 166 12.25 5.14 4.54
N SER A 167 13.51 4.74 4.35
CA SER A 167 13.86 3.43 3.82
C SER A 167 13.94 2.38 4.92
N LEU A 168 13.23 1.27 4.73
CA LEU A 168 13.26 0.11 5.61
C LEU A 168 13.09 0.47 7.10
N LEU A 169 14.14 0.27 7.91
CA LEU A 169 14.15 0.50 9.36
C LEU A 169 14.76 1.86 9.78
N GLU A 170 15.20 2.68 8.82
CA GLU A 170 15.79 3.99 9.13
C GLU A 170 14.87 4.91 9.94
N PRO A 171 13.56 5.01 9.62
CA PRO A 171 12.66 5.89 10.34
C PRO A 171 12.42 5.51 11.81
N VAL A 172 12.84 4.32 12.20
CA VAL A 172 12.63 3.74 13.54
C VAL A 172 13.95 3.36 14.22
N ALA A 173 15.06 3.89 13.74
CA ALA A 173 16.39 3.60 14.31
C ALA A 173 16.44 3.92 15.81
N GLY A 174 16.88 2.94 16.61
CA GLY A 174 16.95 3.07 18.08
C GLY A 174 15.64 2.86 18.83
N GLU A 175 14.53 2.56 18.13
CA GLU A 175 13.27 2.15 18.74
C GLU A 175 13.15 0.63 18.78
N GLN A 176 12.25 0.15 19.65
CA GLN A 176 11.99 -1.29 19.79
C GLN A 176 10.48 -1.57 19.75
N PHE A 177 10.13 -2.72 19.17
CA PHE A 177 8.76 -3.17 18.94
C PHE A 177 8.57 -4.60 19.41
N ASP A 178 7.36 -4.91 19.84
CA ASP A 178 6.96 -6.26 20.25
C ASP A 178 6.65 -7.13 19.02
N LEU A 179 6.12 -6.50 17.96
CA LEU A 179 5.76 -7.15 16.69
C LEU A 179 6.19 -6.28 15.51
N VAL A 180 6.91 -6.89 14.58
CA VAL A 180 7.26 -6.28 13.30
C VAL A 180 6.58 -7.07 12.18
N VAL A 181 5.85 -6.37 11.31
CA VAL A 181 5.20 -6.96 10.15
C VAL A 181 5.69 -6.27 8.89
N SER A 182 5.92 -7.02 7.81
CA SER A 182 6.29 -6.44 6.52
C SER A 182 5.77 -7.28 5.37
N ASN A 183 5.19 -6.60 4.39
CA ASN A 183 4.91 -7.13 3.06
C ASN A 183 5.81 -6.39 2.05
N PRO A 184 7.12 -6.62 2.06
CA PRO A 184 8.04 -5.87 1.21
C PRO A 184 7.83 -6.21 -0.26
N PRO A 185 8.32 -5.42 -1.20
CA PRO A 185 8.40 -5.81 -2.59
C PRO A 185 9.35 -7.02 -2.71
N PHE A 186 8.78 -8.18 -3.01
CA PHE A 186 9.51 -9.46 -3.09
C PHE A 186 9.44 -10.11 -4.48
N VAL A 187 9.00 -9.37 -5.49
CA VAL A 187 9.00 -9.87 -6.87
C VAL A 187 10.42 -9.71 -7.44
N ILE A 188 11.09 -10.84 -7.59
CA ILE A 188 12.40 -10.89 -8.22
C ILE A 188 12.20 -10.75 -9.73
N THR A 189 12.59 -9.60 -10.28
CA THR A 189 12.54 -9.35 -11.73
C THR A 189 13.92 -9.56 -12.32
N PRO A 190 14.08 -10.46 -13.30
CA PRO A 190 15.34 -10.59 -14.02
C PRO A 190 15.73 -9.24 -14.64
N ARG A 191 16.86 -8.69 -14.24
CA ARG A 191 17.35 -7.42 -14.78
C ARG A 191 18.01 -7.64 -16.14
N ARG A 192 17.71 -6.74 -17.08
CA ARG A 192 18.47 -6.65 -18.32
C ARG A 192 19.70 -5.76 -18.10
N ALA A 193 20.81 -6.09 -18.74
CA ALA A 193 22.05 -5.33 -18.60
C ALA A 193 21.96 -3.86 -19.09
N ASP A 194 20.90 -3.53 -19.82
CA ASP A 194 20.58 -2.22 -20.41
C ASP A 194 19.42 -1.49 -19.72
N GLU A 195 18.92 -2.04 -18.59
CA GLU A 195 17.81 -1.46 -17.84
C GLU A 195 18.28 -0.24 -17.05
N SER A 196 17.62 0.90 -17.25
CA SER A 196 17.93 2.12 -16.51
C SER A 196 17.21 2.13 -15.16
N SER A 197 17.73 2.87 -14.18
CA SER A 197 17.06 3.13 -12.89
C SER A 197 15.68 3.77 -13.07
N ASP A 198 15.43 4.30 -14.26
CA ASP A 198 14.17 4.95 -14.63
C ASP A 198 13.04 3.96 -14.94
N ASP A 199 13.34 2.70 -15.16
CA ASP A 199 12.36 1.63 -15.47
C ASP A 199 11.90 0.87 -14.21
N GLN A 200 12.37 1.24 -13.02
CA GLN A 200 12.08 0.55 -11.76
C GLN A 200 10.83 1.10 -11.08
N PHE A 201 9.97 0.21 -10.60
CA PHE A 201 8.78 0.55 -9.82
C PHE A 201 9.07 0.37 -8.33
N THR A 202 8.86 1.42 -7.53
CA THR A 202 9.11 1.40 -6.08
C THR A 202 8.39 0.25 -5.37
N TYR A 203 7.14 -0.03 -5.74
CA TYR A 203 6.32 -1.09 -5.12
C TYR A 203 6.72 -2.51 -5.52
N ARG A 204 7.48 -2.68 -6.60
CA ARG A 204 7.85 -3.99 -7.15
C ARG A 204 9.28 -4.37 -6.83
N ASP A 205 10.20 -3.44 -7.06
CA ASP A 205 11.64 -3.72 -7.04
C ASP A 205 12.34 -3.10 -5.84
N GLY A 206 11.68 -2.18 -5.09
CA GLY A 206 12.24 -1.49 -3.93
C GLY A 206 13.59 -0.81 -4.13
N GLY A 207 14.07 -0.76 -5.38
CA GLY A 207 15.34 -0.17 -5.75
C GLY A 207 16.59 -1.05 -5.50
N LEU A 208 16.44 -2.20 -4.85
CA LEU A 208 17.53 -3.14 -4.57
C LEU A 208 17.45 -4.36 -5.51
N PRO A 209 18.59 -4.99 -5.88
CA PRO A 209 18.62 -6.16 -6.74
C PRO A 209 18.16 -7.43 -6.02
N GLY A 210 17.53 -8.35 -6.78
CA GLY A 210 17.23 -9.70 -6.33
C GLY A 210 16.38 -9.75 -5.05
N ASP A 211 16.86 -10.47 -4.05
CA ASP A 211 16.25 -10.62 -2.73
C ASP A 211 16.89 -9.74 -1.63
N ASP A 212 17.69 -8.75 -2.01
CA ASP A 212 18.44 -7.89 -1.07
C ASP A 212 17.54 -7.18 -0.04
N ILE A 213 16.31 -6.79 -0.41
CA ILE A 213 15.37 -6.17 0.54
C ILE A 213 15.00 -7.17 1.64
N VAL A 214 14.61 -8.37 1.23
CA VAL A 214 14.18 -9.44 2.15
C VAL A 214 15.34 -9.83 3.06
N SER A 215 16.53 -10.08 2.50
CA SER A 215 17.70 -10.44 3.28
C SER A 215 18.18 -9.32 4.19
N THR A 216 18.07 -8.05 3.78
CA THR A 216 18.36 -6.89 4.63
C THR A 216 17.39 -6.81 5.79
N LEU A 217 16.09 -6.99 5.55
CA LEU A 217 15.09 -6.99 6.62
C LEU A 217 15.33 -8.13 7.61
N ILE A 218 15.58 -9.36 7.13
CA ILE A 218 15.86 -10.52 7.99
C ILE A 218 17.05 -10.23 8.93
N ARG A 219 18.13 -9.64 8.39
CA ARG A 219 19.33 -9.33 9.19
C ARG A 219 19.11 -8.20 10.19
N ARG A 220 18.30 -7.18 9.83
CA ARG A 220 18.21 -5.95 10.62
C ARG A 220 16.99 -5.86 11.53
N ILE A 221 15.91 -6.60 11.27
CA ILE A 221 14.73 -6.62 12.14
C ILE A 221 15.08 -6.92 13.61
N PRO A 222 16.03 -7.81 13.95
CA PRO A 222 16.44 -8.02 15.34
C PRO A 222 16.93 -6.75 16.07
N GLU A 223 17.43 -5.75 15.34
CA GLU A 223 17.90 -4.47 15.92
C GLU A 223 16.74 -3.65 16.52
N VAL A 224 15.52 -3.86 16.03
CA VAL A 224 14.32 -3.11 16.42
C VAL A 224 13.30 -3.97 17.18
N LEU A 225 13.65 -5.20 17.56
CA LEU A 225 12.78 -6.04 18.38
C LEU A 225 13.16 -5.97 19.87
N VAL A 226 12.14 -5.92 20.72
CA VAL A 226 12.35 -6.16 22.16
C VAL A 226 12.78 -7.63 22.39
N PRO A 227 13.44 -7.95 23.52
CA PRO A 227 13.67 -9.36 23.89
C PRO A 227 12.36 -10.15 23.93
N GLY A 228 12.27 -11.22 23.12
CA GLY A 228 11.05 -12.01 22.95
C GLY A 228 10.04 -11.43 21.95
N GLY A 229 10.36 -10.30 21.33
CA GLY A 229 9.58 -9.75 20.21
C GLY A 229 9.60 -10.64 18.97
N ARG A 230 8.66 -10.43 18.08
CA ARG A 230 8.42 -11.29 16.92
C ARG A 230 8.38 -10.48 15.63
N ALA A 231 8.75 -11.13 14.52
CA ALA A 231 8.59 -10.57 13.20
C ALA A 231 7.89 -11.57 12.27
N GLN A 232 6.98 -11.07 11.45
CA GLN A 232 6.31 -11.83 10.40
C GLN A 232 6.36 -11.06 9.10
N MET A 233 6.83 -11.71 8.04
CA MET A 233 6.94 -11.08 6.73
C MET A 233 6.73 -12.10 5.62
N LEU A 234 6.35 -11.61 4.45
CA LEU A 234 6.42 -12.38 3.22
C LEU A 234 7.75 -12.07 2.51
N GLY A 235 8.26 -13.04 1.77
CA GLY A 235 9.48 -12.85 1.00
C GLY A 235 9.71 -13.98 0.01
N ASN A 236 10.48 -13.66 -1.00
CA ASN A 236 11.08 -14.62 -1.92
C ASN A 236 12.59 -14.49 -1.82
N TRP A 237 13.31 -15.53 -2.21
CA TRP A 237 14.76 -15.53 -2.27
C TRP A 237 15.23 -16.22 -3.55
N GLU A 238 16.44 -15.87 -3.98
CA GLU A 238 17.07 -16.49 -5.12
C GLU A 238 17.84 -17.76 -4.73
N ILE A 239 17.68 -18.81 -5.53
CA ILE A 239 18.50 -20.02 -5.40
C ILE A 239 19.56 -19.96 -6.50
N HIS A 240 20.79 -19.64 -6.11
CA HIS A 240 21.93 -19.60 -7.04
C HIS A 240 22.43 -21.02 -7.32
N ARG A 241 22.49 -21.42 -8.61
CA ARG A 241 22.87 -22.77 -9.01
C ARG A 241 24.33 -23.12 -8.72
N ASP A 242 25.17 -22.12 -8.56
CA ASP A 242 26.63 -22.27 -8.40
C ASP A 242 27.09 -22.21 -6.93
N ASN A 243 26.15 -22.11 -6.01
CA ASN A 243 26.45 -21.97 -4.58
C ASN A 243 26.70 -23.33 -3.93
N THR A 244 27.93 -23.78 -4.04
CA THR A 244 28.44 -24.87 -3.20
C THR A 244 28.92 -24.27 -1.85
N GLY A 245 27.99 -23.98 -0.94
CA GLY A 245 28.32 -23.64 0.45
C GLY A 245 28.01 -22.23 0.91
N GLU A 246 27.28 -21.42 0.18
CA GLU A 246 26.76 -20.17 0.72
C GLU A 246 25.53 -20.42 1.61
N ALA A 247 25.46 -19.67 2.72
CA ALA A 247 24.34 -19.68 3.65
C ALA A 247 23.02 -19.38 2.90
N GLN A 248 22.01 -20.16 3.16
CA GLN A 248 20.66 -19.88 2.66
C GLN A 248 20.04 -18.74 3.50
N PRO A 249 19.03 -18.01 3.02
CA PRO A 249 18.40 -16.93 3.79
C PRO A 249 17.85 -17.34 5.16
N TRP A 250 17.70 -18.64 5.39
CA TRP A 250 17.20 -19.22 6.65
C TRP A 250 18.32 -19.76 7.54
N ASP A 251 19.58 -19.72 7.16
CA ASP A 251 20.75 -20.10 7.99
C ASP A 251 21.21 -18.93 8.85
#